data_6c80e1b360d561555293f0dc49ac5925
#
_entry.id   6c80e1b360d561555293f0dc49ac5925
#
_cell.length_a   1.000
_cell.length_b   1.000
_cell.length_c   1.000
_cell.angle_alpha   90.00
_cell.angle_beta   90.00
_cell.angle_gamma   90.00
#
_symmetry.space_group_name_H-M   'P 1'
#
loop_
_entity.id
_entity.type
_entity.pdbx_description
1 polymer ?
#
loop_
_entity_poly.entity_id
_entity_poly.type
_entity_poly.pdbx_seq_one_letter_code
_entity_poly.pdbx_strand_id
1 'polypeptide(L)'
;AVAVVNPNRIDDESGQGQLAAVGVAFLLVVALNRCLRERGHYAAKAEPNLLQWLDLVALGTVCDVVPLTGLNRALVAQGLKVMARRGNIGLRALADVASIDEAPTTYHAGFILGPRVNAGGRVGEASLGARLLTTHDSDEARDLAMRLDAWNKERRELEAACLEEAIAQAEDRGLRDGLGYVSADNWHAGVIGIVAGRLKDRYNRPACVVALDQGVGKGSGRSVTGVDLGAAVVAARQSDLLINGGGHPMAAGFSVSVEREAEFATFLSDHIERQVGTEGVVRRLRIDAAVQPEGATTELALDLARIAPFGAGNPEPRFVLPSARIAKADVVGENHVRCFLSGVTGRRLKAISFRSLGEPHGDALLRANGLPLH
;
A
#
# COMPACT_ATOMS: atom_id res chain seq x y z
N ALA A 1 -1.64 -20.72 -24.37
CA ALA A 1 -2.50 -20.95 -23.22
C ALA A 1 -3.74 -21.75 -23.66
N VAL A 2 -4.19 -22.69 -22.84
CA VAL A 2 -5.40 -23.47 -23.11
C VAL A 2 -6.64 -22.64 -22.82
N ALA A 3 -6.57 -21.80 -21.79
CA ALA A 3 -7.61 -20.85 -21.40
C ALA A 3 -7.00 -19.64 -20.68
N VAL A 4 -7.70 -18.51 -20.73
CA VAL A 4 -7.40 -17.31 -19.97
C VAL A 4 -8.60 -17.00 -19.08
N VAL A 5 -8.42 -17.05 -17.77
CA VAL A 5 -9.43 -16.68 -16.77
C VAL A 5 -9.09 -15.29 -16.25
N ASN A 6 -9.86 -14.30 -16.70
CA ASN A 6 -9.64 -12.90 -16.34
C ASN A 6 -10.99 -12.17 -16.31
N PRO A 7 -11.45 -11.69 -15.13
CA PRO A 7 -12.73 -10.99 -14.99
C PRO A 7 -12.72 -9.56 -15.58
N ASN A 8 -11.60 -9.11 -16.14
CA ASN A 8 -11.48 -7.84 -16.85
C ASN A 8 -11.50 -8.02 -18.40
N ARG A 9 -11.87 -9.18 -18.90
CA ARG A 9 -12.11 -9.36 -20.33
C ARG A 9 -13.37 -8.59 -20.75
N ILE A 10 -13.41 -8.15 -22.00
CA ILE A 10 -14.54 -7.39 -22.56
C ILE A 10 -15.83 -8.23 -22.57
N ASP A 11 -15.69 -9.55 -22.70
CA ASP A 11 -16.78 -10.54 -22.75
C ASP A 11 -17.08 -11.19 -21.39
N ASP A 12 -16.51 -10.67 -20.27
CA ASP A 12 -16.81 -11.16 -18.93
C ASP A 12 -18.04 -10.47 -18.36
N GLU A 13 -19.02 -11.27 -17.91
CA GLU A 13 -20.26 -10.79 -17.30
C GLU A 13 -20.32 -11.02 -15.77
N SER A 14 -19.23 -11.49 -15.16
CA SER A 14 -19.21 -11.83 -13.74
C SER A 14 -19.34 -10.62 -12.81
N GLY A 15 -19.00 -9.42 -13.28
CA GLY A 15 -18.92 -8.22 -12.47
C GLY A 15 -17.82 -8.28 -11.39
N GLN A 16 -16.83 -9.18 -11.53
CA GLN A 16 -15.79 -9.43 -10.55
C GLN A 16 -14.42 -8.83 -10.95
N GLY A 17 -14.41 -7.83 -11.83
CA GLY A 17 -13.18 -7.18 -12.31
C GLY A 17 -12.29 -6.57 -11.22
N GLN A 18 -12.84 -6.35 -10.01
CA GLN A 18 -12.10 -5.84 -8.85
C GLN A 18 -11.33 -6.92 -8.07
N LEU A 19 -11.46 -8.22 -8.42
CA LEU A 19 -10.75 -9.28 -7.72
C LEU A 19 -9.23 -9.19 -7.96
N ALA A 20 -8.46 -9.40 -6.89
CA ALA A 20 -7.04 -9.69 -7.01
C ALA A 20 -6.82 -11.03 -7.73
N ALA A 21 -5.68 -11.20 -8.39
CA ALA A 21 -5.35 -12.43 -9.11
C ALA A 21 -5.45 -13.68 -8.20
N VAL A 22 -5.08 -13.57 -6.94
CA VAL A 22 -5.21 -14.66 -5.95
C VAL A 22 -6.67 -15.03 -5.69
N GLY A 23 -7.59 -14.05 -5.70
CA GLY A 23 -9.02 -14.28 -5.58
C GLY A 23 -9.58 -15.02 -6.79
N VAL A 24 -9.17 -14.62 -8.00
CA VAL A 24 -9.52 -15.31 -9.25
C VAL A 24 -9.01 -16.75 -9.24
N ALA A 25 -7.74 -16.96 -8.85
CA ALA A 25 -7.15 -18.30 -8.73
C ALA A 25 -7.91 -19.17 -7.73
N PHE A 26 -8.31 -18.61 -6.58
CA PHE A 26 -9.10 -19.31 -5.58
C PHE A 26 -10.47 -19.74 -6.14
N LEU A 27 -11.18 -18.86 -6.85
CA LEU A 27 -12.46 -19.20 -7.48
C LEU A 27 -12.31 -20.29 -8.56
N LEU A 28 -11.21 -20.26 -9.33
CA LEU A 28 -10.89 -21.31 -10.29
C LEU A 28 -10.72 -22.67 -9.59
N VAL A 29 -9.99 -22.68 -8.44
CA VAL A 29 -9.81 -23.89 -7.64
C VAL A 29 -11.13 -24.38 -7.06
N VAL A 30 -12.01 -23.48 -6.60
CA VAL A 30 -13.38 -23.82 -6.15
C VAL A 30 -14.20 -24.46 -7.27
N ALA A 31 -14.20 -23.89 -8.47
CA ALA A 31 -14.89 -24.43 -9.62
C ALA A 31 -14.34 -25.80 -10.05
N LEU A 32 -13.01 -25.95 -10.06
CA LEU A 32 -12.35 -27.23 -10.33
C LEU A 32 -12.73 -28.29 -9.30
N ASN A 33 -12.69 -27.95 -8.02
CA ASN A 33 -13.06 -28.87 -6.94
C ASN A 33 -14.52 -29.34 -7.05
N ARG A 34 -15.42 -28.42 -7.39
CA ARG A 34 -16.83 -28.75 -7.67
C ARG A 34 -16.96 -29.73 -8.84
N CYS A 35 -16.29 -29.44 -9.95
CA CYS A 35 -16.32 -30.32 -11.14
C CYS A 35 -15.77 -31.74 -10.82
N LEU A 36 -14.70 -31.82 -10.06
CA LEU A 36 -14.11 -33.10 -9.61
C LEU A 36 -15.07 -33.88 -8.70
N ARG A 37 -15.77 -33.20 -7.80
CA ARG A 37 -16.80 -33.80 -6.94
C ARG A 37 -17.96 -34.37 -7.77
N GLU A 38 -18.48 -33.60 -8.69
CA GLU A 38 -19.57 -34.01 -9.59
C GLU A 38 -19.17 -35.21 -10.47
N ARG A 39 -17.90 -35.35 -10.80
CA ARG A 39 -17.32 -36.49 -11.54
C ARG A 39 -16.92 -37.68 -10.65
N GLY A 40 -17.23 -37.67 -9.37
CA GLY A 40 -16.92 -38.77 -8.43
C GLY A 40 -15.44 -38.93 -8.09
N HIS A 41 -14.59 -37.94 -8.36
CA HIS A 41 -13.15 -38.03 -8.12
C HIS A 41 -12.81 -38.29 -6.63
N TYR A 42 -13.66 -37.83 -5.72
CA TYR A 42 -13.49 -37.96 -4.29
C TYR A 42 -14.17 -39.22 -3.70
N ALA A 43 -14.69 -40.13 -4.53
CA ALA A 43 -15.31 -41.35 -4.02
C ALA A 43 -14.36 -42.24 -3.20
N ALA A 44 -13.05 -42.20 -3.49
CA ALA A 44 -12.00 -42.95 -2.80
C ALA A 44 -10.90 -42.06 -2.20
N LYS A 45 -11.08 -40.73 -2.19
CA LYS A 45 -10.10 -39.76 -1.67
C LYS A 45 -10.80 -38.68 -0.86
N ALA A 46 -10.12 -38.20 0.18
CA ALA A 46 -10.64 -37.04 0.92
C ALA A 46 -10.69 -35.81 0.03
N GLU A 47 -11.81 -35.09 0.06
CA GLU A 47 -11.96 -33.81 -0.59
C GLU A 47 -11.13 -32.74 0.15
N PRO A 48 -10.33 -31.91 -0.56
CA PRO A 48 -9.50 -30.90 0.09
C PRO A 48 -10.38 -29.79 0.73
N ASN A 49 -10.01 -29.38 1.93
CA ASN A 49 -10.62 -28.21 2.56
C ASN A 49 -10.03 -26.92 1.99
N LEU A 50 -10.67 -26.35 0.97
CA LEU A 50 -10.18 -25.14 0.31
C LEU A 50 -10.17 -23.91 1.23
N LEU A 51 -11.03 -23.89 2.26
CA LEU A 51 -11.12 -22.73 3.17
C LEU A 51 -9.83 -22.52 3.99
N GLN A 52 -8.99 -23.53 4.13
CA GLN A 52 -7.70 -23.38 4.81
C GLN A 52 -6.74 -22.44 4.06
N TRP A 53 -6.92 -22.21 2.76
CA TRP A 53 -6.08 -21.33 1.95
C TRP A 53 -6.57 -19.89 1.88
N LEU A 54 -7.63 -19.55 2.60
CA LEU A 54 -8.14 -18.19 2.65
C LEU A 54 -7.16 -17.20 3.31
N ASP A 55 -6.23 -17.67 4.13
CA ASP A 55 -5.14 -16.86 4.67
C ASP A 55 -4.23 -16.32 3.55
N LEU A 56 -3.87 -17.16 2.57
CA LEU A 56 -3.10 -16.75 1.39
C LEU A 56 -3.91 -15.80 0.49
N VAL A 57 -5.20 -16.07 0.34
CA VAL A 57 -6.11 -15.20 -0.43
C VAL A 57 -6.21 -13.83 0.23
N ALA A 58 -6.34 -13.78 1.56
CA ALA A 58 -6.37 -12.51 2.30
C ALA A 58 -5.06 -11.75 2.16
N LEU A 59 -3.91 -12.41 2.34
CA LEU A 59 -2.61 -11.79 2.17
C LEU A 59 -2.46 -11.17 0.78
N GLY A 60 -2.69 -11.96 -0.28
CA GLY A 60 -2.53 -11.49 -1.65
C GLY A 60 -3.51 -10.37 -2.01
N THR A 61 -4.77 -10.47 -1.59
CA THR A 61 -5.79 -9.44 -1.84
C THR A 61 -5.42 -8.10 -1.20
N VAL A 62 -4.95 -8.14 0.06
CA VAL A 62 -4.52 -6.91 0.78
C VAL A 62 -3.25 -6.34 0.16
N CYS A 63 -2.26 -7.18 -0.19
CA CYS A 63 -0.99 -6.74 -0.77
C CYS A 63 -1.16 -6.14 -2.18
N ASP A 64 -2.15 -6.58 -2.93
CA ASP A 64 -2.48 -6.05 -4.27
C ASP A 64 -3.27 -4.73 -4.22
N VAL A 65 -3.65 -4.29 -3.00
CA VAL A 65 -4.34 -3.02 -2.74
C VAL A 65 -5.67 -2.88 -3.51
N VAL A 66 -6.31 -3.99 -3.85
CA VAL A 66 -7.63 -3.97 -4.50
C VAL A 66 -8.74 -3.57 -3.53
N PRO A 67 -9.87 -3.03 -4.03
CA PRO A 67 -10.97 -2.59 -3.16
C PRO A 67 -11.51 -3.71 -2.26
N LEU A 68 -11.54 -3.47 -0.95
CA LEU A 68 -12.13 -4.38 0.04
C LEU A 68 -13.66 -4.21 0.12
N THR A 69 -14.31 -4.47 -1.01
CA THR A 69 -15.77 -4.45 -1.17
C THR A 69 -16.27 -5.82 -1.63
N GLY A 70 -17.55 -6.10 -1.47
CA GLY A 70 -18.17 -7.33 -1.96
C GLY A 70 -17.39 -8.60 -1.60
N LEU A 71 -17.05 -9.39 -2.61
CA LEU A 71 -16.36 -10.67 -2.44
C LEU A 71 -14.93 -10.52 -1.89
N ASN A 72 -14.16 -9.52 -2.34
CA ASN A 72 -12.82 -9.25 -1.78
C ASN A 72 -12.87 -9.07 -0.27
N ARG A 73 -13.82 -8.26 0.22
CA ARG A 73 -13.99 -8.03 1.66
C ARG A 73 -14.35 -9.31 2.41
N ALA A 74 -15.26 -10.13 1.86
CA ALA A 74 -15.65 -11.39 2.47
C ALA A 74 -14.49 -12.38 2.56
N LEU A 75 -13.71 -12.52 1.47
CA LEU A 75 -12.53 -13.38 1.42
C LEU A 75 -11.45 -12.91 2.42
N VAL A 76 -11.18 -11.61 2.50
CA VAL A 76 -10.20 -11.05 3.46
C VAL A 76 -10.70 -11.24 4.89
N ALA A 77 -11.97 -10.95 5.19
CA ALA A 77 -12.53 -11.11 6.53
C ALA A 77 -12.43 -12.55 7.05
N GLN A 78 -12.72 -13.54 6.20
CA GLN A 78 -12.57 -14.94 6.56
C GLN A 78 -11.10 -15.38 6.56
N GLY A 79 -10.31 -14.92 5.61
CA GLY A 79 -8.90 -15.26 5.51
C GLY A 79 -8.07 -14.77 6.70
N LEU A 80 -8.36 -13.59 7.25
CA LEU A 80 -7.72 -13.12 8.48
C LEU A 80 -8.04 -14.02 9.68
N LYS A 81 -9.26 -14.57 9.77
CA LYS A 81 -9.61 -15.56 10.81
C LYS A 81 -8.87 -16.89 10.63
N VAL A 82 -8.64 -17.30 9.37
CA VAL A 82 -7.84 -18.51 9.08
C VAL A 82 -6.37 -18.23 9.41
N MET A 83 -5.83 -17.09 9.02
CA MET A 83 -4.46 -16.66 9.34
C MET A 83 -4.20 -16.62 10.86
N ALA A 84 -5.18 -16.18 11.65
CA ALA A 84 -5.10 -16.18 13.11
C ALA A 84 -4.94 -17.58 13.72
N ARG A 85 -5.37 -18.63 13.02
CA ARG A 85 -5.16 -20.04 13.45
C ARG A 85 -3.75 -20.54 13.21
N ARG A 86 -2.93 -19.79 12.47
CA ARG A 86 -1.51 -20.09 12.19
C ARG A 86 -1.29 -21.45 11.52
N GLY A 87 -2.25 -21.90 10.70
CA GLY A 87 -2.21 -23.21 10.04
C GLY A 87 -1.16 -23.30 8.92
N ASN A 88 -0.96 -22.22 8.16
CA ASN A 88 0.10 -22.18 7.14
C ASN A 88 1.47 -22.02 7.82
N ILE A 89 2.36 -22.98 7.60
CA ILE A 89 3.68 -23.06 8.25
C ILE A 89 4.54 -21.83 7.89
N GLY A 90 4.54 -21.44 6.62
CA GLY A 90 5.32 -20.30 6.13
C GLY A 90 4.82 -18.97 6.70
N LEU A 91 3.50 -18.74 6.70
CA LEU A 91 2.92 -17.53 7.31
C LEU A 91 3.16 -17.47 8.81
N ARG A 92 3.09 -18.61 9.49
CA ARG A 92 3.41 -18.72 10.91
C ARG A 92 4.86 -18.31 11.18
N ALA A 93 5.81 -18.91 10.46
CA ALA A 93 7.24 -18.60 10.60
C ALA A 93 7.51 -17.10 10.34
N LEU A 94 6.87 -16.53 9.32
CA LEU A 94 7.03 -15.10 8.99
C LEU A 94 6.43 -14.19 10.07
N ALA A 95 5.28 -14.57 10.66
CA ALA A 95 4.66 -13.85 11.77
C ALA A 95 5.52 -13.90 13.04
N ASP A 96 6.14 -15.06 13.33
CA ASP A 96 7.06 -15.23 14.46
C ASP A 96 8.29 -14.33 14.31
N VAL A 97 8.95 -14.32 13.15
CA VAL A 97 10.08 -13.44 12.84
C VAL A 97 9.70 -11.96 12.91
N ALA A 98 8.45 -11.64 12.55
CA ALA A 98 7.92 -10.28 12.60
C ALA A 98 7.37 -9.89 13.99
N SER A 99 7.42 -10.78 14.99
CA SER A 99 6.89 -10.58 16.35
C SER A 99 5.42 -10.18 16.37
N ILE A 100 4.59 -10.87 15.58
CA ILE A 100 3.13 -10.68 15.58
C ILE A 100 2.52 -11.65 16.60
N ASP A 101 2.16 -11.12 17.77
CA ASP A 101 1.58 -11.89 18.89
C ASP A 101 0.06 -11.77 19.00
N GLU A 102 -0.54 -10.83 18.24
CA GLU A 102 -1.97 -10.56 18.23
C GLU A 102 -2.67 -11.13 16.98
N ALA A 103 -4.00 -11.06 16.97
CA ALA A 103 -4.78 -11.47 15.82
C ALA A 103 -4.44 -10.60 14.60
N PRO A 104 -4.09 -11.21 13.45
CA PRO A 104 -3.67 -10.46 12.27
C PRO A 104 -4.84 -9.63 11.70
N THR A 105 -4.51 -8.41 11.28
CA THR A 105 -5.39 -7.48 10.61
C THR A 105 -4.90 -7.20 9.19
N THR A 106 -5.63 -6.38 8.43
CA THR A 106 -5.14 -5.89 7.12
C THR A 106 -3.84 -5.10 7.24
N TYR A 107 -3.60 -4.44 8.38
CA TYR A 107 -2.32 -3.77 8.64
C TYR A 107 -1.17 -4.79 8.68
N HIS A 108 -1.32 -5.87 9.44
CA HIS A 108 -0.31 -6.92 9.49
C HIS A 108 -0.07 -7.56 8.13
N ALA A 109 -1.12 -7.86 7.36
CA ALA A 109 -1.00 -8.41 6.02
C ALA A 109 -0.29 -7.43 5.06
N GLY A 110 -0.74 -6.16 5.00
CA GLY A 110 -0.26 -5.19 4.00
C GLY A 110 1.05 -4.51 4.34
N PHE A 111 1.36 -4.28 5.63
CA PHE A 111 2.53 -3.49 6.04
C PHE A 111 3.61 -4.28 6.78
N ILE A 112 3.30 -5.48 7.25
CA ILE A 112 4.27 -6.31 7.98
C ILE A 112 4.62 -7.57 7.19
N LEU A 113 3.66 -8.41 6.84
CA LEU A 113 3.90 -9.69 6.15
C LEU A 113 4.18 -9.49 4.66
N GLY A 114 3.32 -8.74 3.97
CA GLY A 114 3.43 -8.50 2.53
C GLY A 114 4.77 -7.92 2.08
N PRO A 115 5.29 -6.86 2.72
CA PRO A 115 6.61 -6.32 2.39
C PRO A 115 7.75 -7.33 2.54
N ARG A 116 7.68 -8.26 3.51
CA ARG A 116 8.66 -9.33 3.69
C ARG A 116 8.57 -10.35 2.56
N VAL A 117 7.38 -10.84 2.24
CA VAL A 117 7.16 -11.77 1.12
C VAL A 117 7.68 -11.16 -0.19
N ASN A 118 7.44 -9.87 -0.41
CA ASN A 118 7.83 -9.15 -1.62
C ASN A 118 9.31 -8.71 -1.64
N ALA A 119 10.03 -8.78 -0.52
CA ALA A 119 11.41 -8.30 -0.43
C ALA A 119 12.35 -9.06 -1.37
N GLY A 120 12.16 -10.37 -1.51
CA GLY A 120 12.94 -11.20 -2.42
C GLY A 120 12.88 -10.71 -3.87
N GLY A 121 11.71 -10.32 -4.35
CA GLY A 121 11.53 -9.79 -5.70
C GLY A 121 12.05 -8.37 -5.92
N ARG A 122 12.45 -7.67 -4.85
CA ARG A 122 12.99 -6.31 -4.92
C ARG A 122 14.51 -6.26 -4.82
N VAL A 123 15.09 -6.97 -3.86
CA VAL A 123 16.52 -6.88 -3.54
C VAL A 123 17.21 -8.27 -3.46
N GLY A 124 16.48 -9.35 -3.71
CA GLY A 124 16.99 -10.71 -3.59
C GLY A 124 16.41 -11.67 -4.63
N GLU A 125 16.05 -12.86 -4.19
CA GLU A 125 15.50 -13.93 -5.03
C GLU A 125 13.97 -13.96 -4.99
N ALA A 126 13.34 -13.67 -6.13
CA ALA A 126 11.88 -13.51 -6.25
C ALA A 126 11.08 -14.78 -5.87
N SER A 127 11.68 -15.98 -6.04
CA SER A 127 11.02 -17.26 -5.79
C SER A 127 10.78 -17.57 -4.30
N LEU A 128 11.58 -16.96 -3.39
CA LEU A 128 11.55 -17.34 -1.97
C LEU A 128 10.23 -17.02 -1.27
N GLY A 129 9.55 -15.93 -1.66
CA GLY A 129 8.24 -15.62 -1.12
C GLY A 129 7.22 -16.73 -1.41
N ALA A 130 7.15 -17.19 -2.66
CA ALA A 130 6.27 -18.29 -3.05
C ALA A 130 6.67 -19.60 -2.36
N ARG A 131 7.96 -19.90 -2.29
CA ARG A 131 8.50 -21.09 -1.63
C ARG A 131 8.14 -21.11 -0.14
N LEU A 132 8.31 -20.00 0.57
CA LEU A 132 7.88 -19.87 1.96
C LEU A 132 6.39 -20.21 2.15
N LEU A 133 5.52 -19.64 1.30
CA LEU A 133 4.08 -19.80 1.43
C LEU A 133 3.57 -21.21 1.08
N THR A 134 4.39 -22.02 0.39
CA THR A 134 4.02 -23.37 -0.08
C THR A 134 4.77 -24.49 0.60
N THR A 135 5.82 -24.23 1.39
CA THR A 135 6.56 -25.28 2.09
C THR A 135 5.73 -25.94 3.19
N HIS A 136 5.98 -27.24 3.41
CA HIS A 136 5.44 -28.04 4.50
C HIS A 136 6.50 -28.37 5.57
N ASP A 137 7.74 -27.93 5.37
CA ASP A 137 8.86 -28.11 6.28
C ASP A 137 9.01 -26.88 7.19
N SER A 138 8.96 -27.11 8.50
CA SER A 138 9.04 -26.04 9.50
C SER A 138 10.43 -25.42 9.63
N ASP A 139 11.50 -26.17 9.38
CA ASP A 139 12.86 -25.67 9.45
C ASP A 139 13.17 -24.84 8.20
N GLU A 140 12.78 -25.34 7.02
CA GLU A 140 12.83 -24.56 5.78
C GLU A 140 12.02 -23.25 5.90
N ALA A 141 10.82 -23.31 6.44
CA ALA A 141 9.98 -22.11 6.61
C ALA A 141 10.66 -21.07 7.50
N ARG A 142 11.31 -21.50 8.59
CA ARG A 142 12.05 -20.60 9.48
C ARG A 142 13.22 -19.93 8.76
N ASP A 143 14.03 -20.71 8.03
CA ASP A 143 15.17 -20.18 7.29
C ASP A 143 14.74 -19.19 6.21
N LEU A 144 13.70 -19.51 5.44
CA LEU A 144 13.14 -18.63 4.43
C LEU A 144 12.57 -17.34 5.03
N ALA A 145 11.86 -17.44 6.16
CA ALA A 145 11.31 -16.27 6.85
C ALA A 145 12.40 -15.33 7.36
N MET A 146 13.49 -15.87 7.94
CA MET A 146 14.64 -15.07 8.37
C MET A 146 15.34 -14.37 7.20
N ARG A 147 15.53 -15.07 6.08
CA ARG A 147 16.11 -14.47 4.87
C ARG A 147 15.26 -13.35 4.30
N LEU A 148 13.95 -13.55 4.22
CA LEU A 148 13.00 -12.53 3.74
C LEU A 148 12.93 -11.32 4.68
N ASP A 149 13.04 -11.52 6.01
CA ASP A 149 13.12 -10.41 6.96
C ASP A 149 14.43 -9.62 6.81
N ALA A 150 15.55 -10.31 6.61
CA ALA A 150 16.84 -9.66 6.35
C ALA A 150 16.78 -8.79 5.08
N TRP A 151 16.26 -9.33 3.96
CA TRP A 151 16.07 -8.55 2.74
C TRP A 151 15.05 -7.41 2.90
N ASN A 152 14.02 -7.59 3.72
CA ASN A 152 13.11 -6.49 4.01
C ASN A 152 13.78 -5.37 4.82
N LYS A 153 14.75 -5.67 5.68
CA LYS A 153 15.58 -4.67 6.36
C LYS A 153 16.47 -3.94 5.37
N GLU A 154 17.22 -4.67 4.55
CA GLU A 154 18.06 -4.11 3.48
C GLU A 154 17.25 -3.22 2.53
N ARG A 155 16.10 -3.70 2.06
CA ARG A 155 15.19 -2.89 1.23
C ARG A 155 14.78 -1.59 1.92
N ARG A 156 14.52 -1.61 3.24
CA ARG A 156 14.14 -0.40 4.00
C ARG A 156 15.30 0.58 4.12
N GLU A 157 16.52 0.11 4.26
CA GLU A 157 17.73 0.93 4.30
C GLU A 157 17.96 1.60 2.93
N LEU A 158 17.89 0.82 1.84
CA LEU A 158 17.97 1.36 0.47
C LEU A 158 16.84 2.36 0.17
N GLU A 159 15.60 2.08 0.62
CA GLU A 159 14.47 3.00 0.49
C GLU A 159 14.72 4.32 1.23
N ALA A 160 15.24 4.25 2.47
CA ALA A 160 15.49 5.42 3.29
C ALA A 160 16.57 6.33 2.68
N ALA A 161 17.70 5.75 2.26
CA ALA A 161 18.78 6.49 1.62
C ALA A 161 18.31 7.15 0.30
N CYS A 162 17.64 6.37 -0.56
CA CYS A 162 17.10 6.90 -1.82
C CYS A 162 16.05 8.00 -1.58
N LEU A 163 15.21 7.87 -0.55
CA LEU A 163 14.19 8.88 -0.24
C LEU A 163 14.80 10.18 0.26
N GLU A 164 15.84 10.12 1.10
CA GLU A 164 16.55 11.30 1.60
C GLU A 164 17.16 12.10 0.46
N GLU A 165 17.90 11.46 -0.44
CA GLU A 165 18.48 12.09 -1.62
C GLU A 165 17.39 12.63 -2.57
N ALA A 166 16.32 11.87 -2.77
CA ALA A 166 15.22 12.27 -3.64
C ALA A 166 14.47 13.50 -3.11
N ILE A 167 14.30 13.63 -1.81
CA ILE A 167 13.71 14.81 -1.16
C ILE A 167 14.66 16.02 -1.36
N ALA A 168 15.96 15.86 -1.09
CA ALA A 168 16.92 16.93 -1.26
C ALA A 168 16.94 17.45 -2.71
N GLN A 169 16.93 16.55 -3.71
CA GLN A 169 16.85 16.95 -5.12
C GLN A 169 15.53 17.66 -5.45
N ALA A 170 14.41 17.19 -4.91
CA ALA A 170 13.09 17.79 -5.15
C ALA A 170 13.00 19.21 -4.56
N GLU A 171 13.62 19.44 -3.41
CA GLU A 171 13.65 20.75 -2.74
C GLU A 171 14.61 21.72 -3.43
N ASP A 172 15.80 21.27 -3.88
CA ASP A 172 16.79 22.08 -4.57
C ASP A 172 16.33 22.54 -5.97
N ARG A 173 15.76 21.62 -6.75
CA ARG A 173 15.29 21.92 -8.11
C ARG A 173 13.99 22.71 -8.17
N GLY A 174 13.32 22.86 -7.04
CA GLY A 174 11.91 23.22 -6.97
C GLY A 174 11.05 22.14 -7.64
N LEU A 175 9.89 21.85 -7.08
CA LEU A 175 8.95 20.95 -7.75
C LEU A 175 8.42 21.67 -8.99
N ARG A 176 9.03 21.43 -10.15
CA ARG A 176 8.63 22.06 -11.40
C ARG A 176 7.17 21.71 -11.70
N ASP A 177 6.37 22.74 -11.89
CA ASP A 177 5.09 22.76 -12.60
C ASP A 177 4.19 21.50 -12.43
N GLY A 178 4.05 21.01 -11.22
CA GLY A 178 3.14 19.91 -10.90
C GLY A 178 3.73 18.50 -10.88
N LEU A 179 4.99 18.30 -11.28
CA LEU A 179 5.67 16.99 -11.29
C LEU A 179 6.91 16.98 -10.40
N GLY A 180 7.04 15.98 -9.52
CA GLY A 180 8.29 15.64 -8.86
C GLY A 180 9.10 14.67 -9.72
N TYR A 181 10.17 15.13 -10.40
CA TYR A 181 11.05 14.27 -11.19
C TYR A 181 12.46 14.29 -10.62
N VAL A 182 12.96 13.13 -10.23
CA VAL A 182 14.28 12.96 -9.61
C VAL A 182 14.99 11.72 -10.16
N SER A 183 16.32 11.78 -10.27
CA SER A 183 17.13 10.70 -10.82
C SER A 183 18.53 10.64 -10.21
N ALA A 184 19.10 9.43 -10.09
CA ALA A 184 20.50 9.24 -9.71
C ALA A 184 21.05 7.88 -10.16
N ASP A 185 22.38 7.79 -10.27
CA ASP A 185 23.11 6.60 -10.74
C ASP A 185 23.17 5.47 -9.72
N ASN A 186 23.07 5.77 -8.43
CA ASN A 186 23.24 4.82 -7.33
C ASN A 186 21.93 4.26 -6.75
N TRP A 187 20.79 4.62 -7.33
CA TRP A 187 19.52 4.16 -6.81
C TRP A 187 19.18 2.74 -7.26
N HIS A 188 18.68 1.94 -6.33
CA HIS A 188 18.28 0.58 -6.63
C HIS A 188 16.88 0.52 -7.27
N ALA A 189 16.76 -0.05 -8.47
CA ALA A 189 15.51 -0.13 -9.22
C ALA A 189 14.35 -0.81 -8.45
N GLY A 190 14.63 -1.67 -7.48
CA GLY A 190 13.64 -2.35 -6.64
C GLY A 190 12.93 -1.45 -5.64
N VAL A 191 13.47 -0.24 -5.33
CA VAL A 191 12.89 0.69 -4.34
C VAL A 191 12.30 1.97 -4.93
N ILE A 192 12.70 2.37 -6.16
CA ILE A 192 12.27 3.65 -6.76
C ILE A 192 10.75 3.83 -6.80
N GLY A 193 9.99 2.75 -7.02
CA GLY A 193 8.53 2.81 -7.03
C GLY A 193 7.91 3.08 -5.65
N ILE A 194 8.61 2.72 -4.57
CA ILE A 194 8.20 3.03 -3.19
C ILE A 194 8.51 4.49 -2.91
N VAL A 195 9.72 4.93 -3.29
CA VAL A 195 10.17 6.33 -3.14
C VAL A 195 9.26 7.27 -3.92
N ALA A 196 8.90 6.95 -5.17
CA ALA A 196 7.92 7.73 -5.94
C ALA A 196 6.58 7.87 -5.20
N GLY A 197 6.11 6.80 -4.54
CA GLY A 197 4.92 6.86 -3.68
C GLY A 197 5.09 7.82 -2.50
N ARG A 198 6.24 7.80 -1.82
CA ARG A 198 6.55 8.69 -0.70
C ARG A 198 6.61 10.16 -1.12
N LEU A 199 7.28 10.46 -2.23
CA LEU A 199 7.33 11.82 -2.78
C LEU A 199 5.94 12.31 -3.17
N LYS A 200 5.15 11.47 -3.86
CA LYS A 200 3.76 11.77 -4.20
C LYS A 200 2.92 12.11 -2.97
N ASP A 201 3.04 11.34 -1.87
CA ASP A 201 2.29 11.56 -0.64
C ASP A 201 2.75 12.84 0.09
N ARG A 202 4.07 13.09 0.12
CA ARG A 202 4.65 14.29 0.74
C ARG A 202 4.19 15.57 0.06
N TYR A 203 4.29 15.62 -1.27
CA TYR A 203 4.05 16.83 -2.05
C TYR A 203 2.66 16.93 -2.64
N ASN A 204 1.85 15.86 -2.54
CA ASN A 204 0.51 15.76 -3.17
C ASN A 204 0.55 16.08 -4.68
N ARG A 205 1.55 15.55 -5.37
CA ARG A 205 1.79 15.72 -6.81
C ARG A 205 2.26 14.42 -7.43
N PRO A 206 2.07 14.19 -8.73
CA PRO A 206 2.71 13.08 -9.41
C PRO A 206 4.22 13.12 -9.18
N ALA A 207 4.82 11.95 -8.99
CA ALA A 207 6.26 11.84 -8.79
C ALA A 207 6.84 10.69 -9.62
N CYS A 208 7.96 10.96 -10.29
CA CYS A 208 8.75 9.98 -11.02
C CYS A 208 10.15 9.90 -10.41
N VAL A 209 10.59 8.68 -10.13
CA VAL A 209 11.92 8.39 -9.59
C VAL A 209 12.63 7.47 -10.56
N VAL A 210 13.85 7.84 -10.94
CA VAL A 210 14.62 7.16 -11.99
C VAL A 210 15.96 6.68 -11.44
N ALA A 211 16.20 5.38 -11.54
CA ALA A 211 17.51 4.79 -11.29
C ALA A 211 18.28 4.72 -12.61
N LEU A 212 19.41 5.41 -12.67
CA LEU A 212 20.29 5.44 -13.85
C LEU A 212 21.30 4.30 -13.75
N ASP A 213 21.49 3.57 -14.86
CA ASP A 213 22.48 2.50 -14.97
C ASP A 213 22.92 2.37 -16.44
N GLN A 214 24.23 2.44 -16.69
CA GLN A 214 24.87 2.22 -18.00
C GLN A 214 24.18 2.99 -19.16
N GLY A 215 23.82 4.25 -18.94
CA GLY A 215 23.22 5.10 -19.98
C GLY A 215 21.71 4.92 -20.14
N VAL A 216 21.07 4.07 -19.31
CA VAL A 216 19.62 3.85 -19.32
C VAL A 216 19.02 4.15 -17.95
N GLY A 217 17.99 4.99 -17.90
CA GLY A 217 17.19 5.23 -16.71
C GLY A 217 16.01 4.27 -16.64
N LYS A 218 15.89 3.53 -15.54
CA LYS A 218 14.67 2.78 -15.18
C LYS A 218 13.83 3.64 -14.25
N GLY A 219 12.65 4.06 -14.71
CA GLY A 219 11.78 4.96 -13.97
C GLY A 219 10.53 4.29 -13.44
N SER A 220 10.08 4.76 -12.29
CA SER A 220 8.78 4.43 -11.71
C SER A 220 8.05 5.70 -11.29
N GLY A 221 6.82 5.86 -11.79
CA GLY A 221 5.96 7.00 -11.47
C GLY A 221 4.78 6.61 -10.60
N ARG A 222 4.35 7.56 -9.76
CA ARG A 222 3.12 7.48 -8.97
C ARG A 222 2.35 8.77 -9.13
N SER A 223 1.02 8.65 -9.28
CA SER A 223 0.15 9.78 -9.55
C SER A 223 -0.82 10.08 -8.41
N VAL A 224 -1.51 11.18 -8.54
CA VAL A 224 -2.59 11.65 -7.67
C VAL A 224 -3.91 11.61 -8.42
N THR A 225 -5.01 11.62 -7.68
CA THR A 225 -6.35 11.65 -8.28
C THR A 225 -6.51 12.87 -9.20
N GLY A 226 -7.01 12.64 -10.40
CA GLY A 226 -7.20 13.69 -11.42
C GLY A 226 -6.07 13.78 -12.44
N VAL A 227 -4.98 13.02 -12.30
CA VAL A 227 -3.86 12.99 -13.26
C VAL A 227 -3.62 11.57 -13.76
N ASP A 228 -3.79 11.34 -15.06
CA ASP A 228 -3.49 10.07 -15.72
C ASP A 228 -2.02 10.03 -16.16
N LEU A 229 -1.17 9.49 -15.29
CA LEU A 229 0.25 9.32 -15.56
C LEU A 229 0.52 8.24 -16.62
N GLY A 230 -0.31 7.21 -16.66
CA GLY A 230 -0.19 6.13 -17.66
C GLY A 230 -0.36 6.67 -19.08
N ALA A 231 -1.38 7.49 -19.32
CA ALA A 231 -1.60 8.14 -20.61
C ALA A 231 -0.41 9.05 -21.00
N ALA A 232 0.14 9.81 -20.06
CA ALA A 232 1.30 10.66 -20.30
C ALA A 232 2.55 9.85 -20.71
N VAL A 233 2.82 8.72 -20.04
CA VAL A 233 3.94 7.83 -20.36
C VAL A 233 3.73 7.14 -21.72
N VAL A 234 2.49 6.73 -22.03
CA VAL A 234 2.17 6.16 -23.37
C VAL A 234 2.36 7.19 -24.47
N ALA A 235 1.93 8.44 -24.27
CA ALA A 235 2.14 9.53 -25.22
C ALA A 235 3.64 9.83 -25.43
N ALA A 236 4.45 9.86 -24.37
CA ALA A 236 5.90 10.02 -24.45
C ALA A 236 6.57 8.88 -25.26
N ARG A 237 6.11 7.63 -25.06
CA ARG A 237 6.61 6.50 -25.84
C ARG A 237 6.25 6.62 -27.32
N GLN A 238 5.03 7.08 -27.66
CA GLN A 238 4.59 7.30 -29.03
C GLN A 238 5.36 8.45 -29.72
N SER A 239 5.94 9.37 -28.93
CA SER A 239 6.83 10.44 -29.39
C SER A 239 8.30 10.04 -29.39
N ASP A 240 8.63 8.75 -29.31
CA ASP A 240 9.98 8.18 -29.28
C ASP A 240 10.89 8.74 -28.17
N LEU A 241 10.32 9.32 -27.11
CA LEU A 241 11.07 9.80 -25.94
C LEU A 241 11.52 8.70 -24.98
N LEU A 242 10.92 7.52 -25.09
CA LEU A 242 11.16 6.38 -24.22
C LEU A 242 11.60 5.15 -25.00
N ILE A 243 12.53 4.39 -24.42
CA ILE A 243 12.89 3.05 -24.91
C ILE A 243 11.69 2.11 -24.74
N ASN A 244 11.05 2.20 -23.57
CA ASN A 244 9.83 1.45 -23.24
C ASN A 244 9.05 2.19 -22.16
N GLY A 245 7.74 1.97 -22.07
CA GLY A 245 6.93 2.59 -21.02
C GLY A 245 5.45 2.25 -21.18
N GLY A 246 4.76 2.31 -20.04
CA GLY A 246 3.33 2.12 -19.91
C GLY A 246 2.87 2.16 -18.47
N GLY A 247 1.57 2.06 -18.26
CA GLY A 247 1.02 2.11 -16.92
C GLY A 247 -0.48 2.29 -16.91
N HIS A 248 -0.96 2.67 -15.75
CA HIS A 248 -2.35 2.99 -15.43
C HIS A 248 -2.41 4.43 -14.90
N PRO A 249 -3.60 5.03 -14.75
CA PRO A 249 -3.69 6.41 -14.28
C PRO A 249 -2.87 6.72 -13.02
N MET A 250 -2.82 5.82 -12.05
CA MET A 250 -2.16 6.04 -10.76
C MET A 250 -0.70 5.60 -10.69
N ALA A 251 -0.18 4.84 -11.66
CA ALA A 251 1.18 4.32 -11.62
C ALA A 251 1.69 3.98 -13.03
N ALA A 252 2.93 4.34 -13.31
CA ALA A 252 3.58 4.01 -14.57
C ALA A 252 5.03 3.55 -14.35
N GLY A 253 5.52 2.74 -15.28
CA GLY A 253 6.91 2.34 -15.37
C GLY A 253 7.46 2.67 -16.74
N PHE A 254 8.74 3.04 -16.83
CA PHE A 254 9.35 3.41 -18.10
C PHE A 254 10.87 3.17 -18.09
N SER A 255 11.43 3.14 -19.30
CA SER A 255 12.87 3.17 -19.52
C SER A 255 13.20 4.30 -20.48
N VAL A 256 14.16 5.13 -20.15
CA VAL A 256 14.59 6.31 -20.91
C VAL A 256 16.10 6.30 -21.08
N SER A 257 16.64 6.76 -22.22
CA SER A 257 18.07 6.99 -22.34
C SER A 257 18.48 8.24 -21.55
N VAL A 258 19.63 8.25 -20.93
CA VAL A 258 20.15 9.40 -20.17
C VAL A 258 20.19 10.66 -21.05
N GLU A 259 20.49 10.51 -22.33
CA GLU A 259 20.55 11.62 -23.30
C GLU A 259 19.19 12.29 -23.50
N ARG A 260 18.08 11.55 -23.37
CA ARG A 260 16.72 12.06 -23.56
C ARG A 260 15.97 12.32 -22.26
N GLU A 261 16.59 12.07 -21.12
CA GLU A 261 15.94 12.17 -19.80
C GLU A 261 15.35 13.58 -19.55
N ALA A 262 16.12 14.63 -19.84
CA ALA A 262 15.67 16.00 -19.65
C ALA A 262 14.49 16.39 -20.55
N GLU A 263 14.51 15.93 -21.80
CA GLU A 263 13.42 16.14 -22.77
C GLU A 263 12.15 15.42 -22.32
N PHE A 264 12.29 14.17 -21.85
CA PHE A 264 11.21 13.39 -21.32
C PHE A 264 10.59 14.00 -20.04
N ALA A 265 11.43 14.48 -19.11
CA ALA A 265 10.97 15.14 -17.90
C ALA A 265 10.14 16.40 -18.22
N THR A 266 10.59 17.20 -19.18
CA THR A 266 9.86 18.39 -19.67
C THR A 266 8.53 17.98 -20.31
N PHE A 267 8.54 16.99 -21.20
CA PHE A 267 7.31 16.49 -21.84
C PHE A 267 6.28 16.02 -20.81
N LEU A 268 6.72 15.26 -19.79
CA LEU A 268 5.81 14.81 -18.71
C LEU A 268 5.24 15.98 -17.92
N SER A 269 6.08 16.96 -17.57
CA SER A 269 5.65 18.16 -16.84
C SER A 269 4.55 18.90 -17.60
N ASP A 270 4.78 19.21 -18.88
CA ASP A 270 3.81 19.88 -19.75
C ASP A 270 2.51 19.07 -19.91
N HIS A 271 2.62 17.75 -19.97
CA HIS A 271 1.47 16.89 -20.13
C HIS A 271 0.62 16.81 -18.86
N ILE A 272 1.26 16.79 -17.69
CA ILE A 272 0.61 16.81 -16.38
C ILE A 272 -0.03 18.16 -16.11
N GLU A 273 0.67 19.25 -16.40
CA GLU A 273 0.17 20.62 -16.23
C GLU A 273 -1.12 20.86 -17.03
N ARG A 274 -1.19 20.36 -18.26
CA ARG A 274 -2.40 20.41 -19.08
C ARG A 274 -3.56 19.62 -18.48
N GLN A 275 -3.30 18.51 -17.77
CA GLN A 275 -4.35 17.72 -17.10
C GLN A 275 -4.83 18.39 -15.80
N VAL A 276 -3.92 19.01 -15.06
CA VAL A 276 -4.22 19.67 -13.77
C VAL A 276 -4.94 20.99 -13.98
N GLY A 277 -4.63 21.72 -15.06
CA GLY A 277 -5.18 23.02 -15.38
C GLY A 277 -4.87 24.07 -14.30
N THR A 278 -5.66 25.14 -14.28
CA THR A 278 -5.45 26.29 -13.37
C THR A 278 -5.91 26.01 -11.93
N GLU A 279 -6.73 24.99 -11.71
CA GLU A 279 -7.27 24.69 -10.36
C GLU A 279 -6.26 23.96 -9.47
N GLY A 280 -5.24 23.34 -10.05
CA GLY A 280 -4.24 22.58 -9.31
C GLY A 280 -4.80 21.28 -8.72
N VAL A 281 -3.91 20.51 -8.06
CA VAL A 281 -4.29 19.29 -7.34
C VAL A 281 -4.71 19.64 -5.92
N VAL A 282 -6.01 19.57 -5.63
CA VAL A 282 -6.56 19.88 -4.31
C VAL A 282 -6.41 18.68 -3.36
N ARG A 283 -5.72 18.88 -2.24
CA ARG A 283 -5.65 17.88 -1.17
C ARG A 283 -6.97 17.88 -0.39
N ARG A 284 -7.72 16.80 -0.47
CA ARG A 284 -9.00 16.65 0.24
C ARG A 284 -8.86 15.63 1.38
N LEU A 285 -9.29 16.02 2.58
CA LEU A 285 -9.47 15.11 3.70
C LEU A 285 -10.95 14.77 3.80
N ARG A 286 -11.29 13.51 3.56
CA ARG A 286 -12.66 13.03 3.74
C ARG A 286 -12.91 12.77 5.22
N ILE A 287 -13.95 13.40 5.75
CA ILE A 287 -14.47 13.22 7.11
C ILE A 287 -15.82 12.51 6.99
N ASP A 288 -16.03 11.45 7.76
CA ASP A 288 -17.25 10.65 7.72
C ASP A 288 -18.30 11.19 8.70
N ALA A 289 -17.89 11.70 9.87
CA ALA A 289 -18.79 12.34 10.83
C ALA A 289 -18.04 13.24 11.80
N ALA A 290 -18.80 14.07 12.53
CA ALA A 290 -18.33 14.83 13.68
C ALA A 290 -18.68 14.09 14.97
N VAL A 291 -17.76 14.06 15.94
CA VAL A 291 -17.98 13.49 17.26
C VAL A 291 -17.35 14.38 18.33
N GLN A 292 -18.03 14.58 19.44
CA GLN A 292 -17.42 15.28 20.58
C GLN A 292 -16.44 14.36 21.31
N PRO A 293 -15.41 14.89 22.00
CA PRO A 293 -14.46 14.05 22.77
C PRO A 293 -15.16 13.07 23.72
N GLU A 294 -16.30 13.45 24.28
CA GLU A 294 -17.12 12.63 25.16
C GLU A 294 -17.79 11.45 24.43
N GLY A 295 -18.10 11.62 23.14
CA GLY A 295 -18.69 10.58 22.27
C GLY A 295 -17.68 9.59 21.72
N ALA A 296 -16.37 9.87 21.82
CA ALA A 296 -15.33 8.94 21.44
C ALA A 296 -15.14 7.86 22.53
N THR A 297 -16.11 6.95 22.61
CA THR A 297 -16.19 5.89 23.62
C THR A 297 -15.61 4.58 23.12
N THR A 298 -15.34 3.67 24.06
CA THR A 298 -14.93 2.29 23.73
C THR A 298 -16.03 1.55 22.93
N GLU A 299 -17.30 1.82 23.23
CA GLU A 299 -18.44 1.22 22.51
C GLU A 299 -18.43 1.64 21.04
N LEU A 300 -18.27 2.94 20.76
CA LEU A 300 -18.12 3.43 19.38
C LEU A 300 -16.94 2.74 18.67
N ALA A 301 -15.79 2.62 19.33
CA ALA A 301 -14.62 1.94 18.75
C ALA A 301 -14.90 0.45 18.44
N LEU A 302 -15.61 -0.25 19.33
CA LEU A 302 -16.02 -1.65 19.13
C LEU A 302 -17.04 -1.79 17.97
N ASP A 303 -17.99 -0.87 17.86
CA ASP A 303 -18.94 -0.87 16.76
C ASP A 303 -18.26 -0.59 15.42
N LEU A 304 -17.32 0.35 15.38
CA LEU A 304 -16.49 0.59 14.19
C LEU A 304 -15.66 -0.65 13.82
N ALA A 305 -15.11 -1.37 14.78
CA ALA A 305 -14.38 -2.60 14.52
C ALA A 305 -15.24 -3.68 13.81
N ARG A 306 -16.57 -3.66 13.96
CA ARG A 306 -17.48 -4.61 13.29
C ARG A 306 -17.60 -4.38 11.78
N ILE A 307 -17.28 -3.20 11.29
CA ILE A 307 -17.28 -2.90 9.85
C ILE A 307 -15.92 -3.15 9.19
N ALA A 308 -14.91 -3.61 9.92
CA ALA A 308 -13.65 -4.11 9.35
C ALA A 308 -13.89 -5.37 8.47
N PRO A 309 -12.93 -5.77 7.63
CA PRO A 309 -11.58 -5.23 7.46
C PRO A 309 -11.54 -3.92 6.67
N PHE A 310 -10.68 -3.00 7.10
CA PHE A 310 -10.45 -1.73 6.43
C PHE A 310 -9.30 -1.82 5.42
N GLY A 311 -9.37 -1.00 4.36
CA GLY A 311 -8.38 -0.92 3.30
C GLY A 311 -8.88 -0.13 2.10
N ALA A 312 -8.31 -0.36 0.91
CA ALA A 312 -8.79 0.28 -0.31
C ALA A 312 -10.29 0.02 -0.51
N GLY A 313 -11.05 1.02 -0.92
CA GLY A 313 -12.51 0.93 -1.14
C GLY A 313 -13.38 0.78 0.12
N ASN A 314 -12.78 0.48 1.29
CA ASN A 314 -13.43 0.46 2.60
C ASN A 314 -12.49 1.09 3.64
N PRO A 315 -12.24 2.42 3.56
CA PRO A 315 -11.33 3.09 4.47
C PRO A 315 -11.86 3.07 5.91
N GLU A 316 -10.95 3.14 6.87
CA GLU A 316 -11.33 3.34 8.27
C GLU A 316 -12.04 4.69 8.43
N PRO A 317 -13.19 4.73 9.11
CA PRO A 317 -13.94 5.98 9.31
C PRO A 317 -13.11 7.03 10.03
N ARG A 318 -13.17 8.27 9.52
CA ARG A 318 -12.48 9.44 10.09
C ARG A 318 -13.47 10.40 10.68
N PHE A 319 -13.16 10.85 11.87
CA PHE A 319 -14.02 11.78 12.61
C PHE A 319 -13.31 13.12 12.81
N VAL A 320 -14.08 14.20 12.75
CA VAL A 320 -13.63 15.50 13.25
C VAL A 320 -14.14 15.70 14.68
N LEU A 321 -13.32 16.29 15.51
CA LEU A 321 -13.63 16.70 16.89
C LEU A 321 -13.80 18.23 16.92
N PRO A 322 -15.02 18.76 16.63
CA PRO A 322 -15.22 20.20 16.51
C PRO A 322 -14.91 20.92 17.81
N SER A 323 -14.14 22.00 17.73
CA SER A 323 -13.81 22.87 18.89
C SER A 323 -13.20 22.13 20.09
N ALA A 324 -12.56 20.99 19.86
CA ALA A 324 -11.83 20.28 20.92
C ALA A 324 -10.68 21.17 21.42
N ARG A 325 -10.47 21.21 22.74
CA ARG A 325 -9.37 21.95 23.37
C ARG A 325 -8.28 20.99 23.78
N ILE A 326 -7.02 21.37 23.57
CA ILE A 326 -5.88 20.60 24.08
C ILE A 326 -5.62 21.02 25.53
N ALA A 327 -5.99 20.13 26.44
CA ALA A 327 -5.70 20.34 27.88
C ALA A 327 -4.22 20.13 28.22
N LYS A 328 -3.55 19.24 27.48
CA LYS A 328 -2.12 18.95 27.60
C LYS A 328 -1.63 18.26 26.32
N ALA A 329 -0.44 18.60 25.86
CA ALA A 329 0.29 17.84 24.85
C ALA A 329 1.73 17.62 25.29
N ASP A 330 2.28 16.46 24.99
CA ASP A 330 3.67 16.08 25.29
C ASP A 330 4.22 15.12 24.23
N VAL A 331 5.54 15.12 24.08
CA VAL A 331 6.23 14.18 23.19
C VAL A 331 6.33 12.83 23.88
N VAL A 332 6.02 11.75 23.14
CA VAL A 332 6.14 10.37 23.62
C VAL A 332 6.86 9.50 22.59
N GLY A 333 7.70 8.60 23.08
CA GLY A 333 8.62 7.86 22.22
C GLY A 333 9.60 8.80 21.52
N GLU A 334 10.04 8.44 20.31
CA GLU A 334 11.04 9.22 19.56
C GLU A 334 10.42 10.39 18.80
N ASN A 335 9.21 10.24 18.25
CA ASN A 335 8.66 11.19 17.26
C ASN A 335 7.13 11.30 17.27
N HIS A 336 6.46 10.99 18.40
CA HIS A 336 5.00 11.03 18.51
C HIS A 336 4.56 12.16 19.44
N VAL A 337 3.38 12.74 19.19
CA VAL A 337 2.76 13.73 20.08
C VAL A 337 1.50 13.13 20.71
N ARG A 338 1.50 13.03 22.04
CA ARG A 338 0.34 12.63 22.83
C ARG A 338 -0.43 13.86 23.27
N CYS A 339 -1.76 13.84 23.12
CA CYS A 339 -2.64 14.92 23.51
C CYS A 339 -3.73 14.42 24.47
N PHE A 340 -4.17 15.31 25.35
CA PHE A 340 -5.40 15.15 26.12
C PHE A 340 -6.39 16.21 25.63
N LEU A 341 -7.40 15.74 24.88
CA LEU A 341 -8.44 16.58 24.31
C LEU A 341 -9.60 16.70 25.29
N SER A 342 -10.20 17.89 25.41
CA SER A 342 -11.41 18.10 26.19
C SER A 342 -12.48 18.76 25.32
N GLY A 343 -13.71 18.30 25.49
CA GLY A 343 -14.90 18.91 24.91
C GLY A 343 -15.60 19.85 25.91
N VAL A 344 -16.89 20.07 25.68
CA VAL A 344 -17.72 21.00 26.47
C VAL A 344 -17.97 20.53 27.90
N THR A 345 -17.98 19.22 28.18
CA THR A 345 -18.21 18.66 29.53
C THR A 345 -16.94 18.58 30.38
N GLY A 346 -15.78 18.87 29.78
CA GLY A 346 -14.48 18.77 30.44
C GLY A 346 -13.94 17.34 30.57
N ARG A 347 -14.65 16.32 30.11
CA ARG A 347 -14.12 14.94 30.02
C ARG A 347 -12.92 14.90 29.08
N ARG A 348 -11.87 14.20 29.46
CA ARG A 348 -10.62 14.13 28.68
C ARG A 348 -10.56 12.86 27.84
N LEU A 349 -10.26 13.03 26.55
CA LEU A 349 -9.92 11.97 25.62
C LEU A 349 -8.40 11.96 25.41
N LYS A 350 -7.75 10.83 25.64
CA LYS A 350 -6.33 10.63 25.32
C LYS A 350 -6.21 10.32 23.82
N ALA A 351 -5.39 11.08 23.12
CA ALA A 351 -5.11 10.90 21.70
C ALA A 351 -3.60 10.86 21.44
N ILE A 352 -3.19 10.24 20.35
CA ILE A 352 -1.79 10.20 19.89
C ILE A 352 -1.75 10.56 18.42
N SER A 353 -0.90 11.51 18.06
CA SER A 353 -0.49 11.80 16.70
C SER A 353 0.85 11.11 16.44
N PHE A 354 0.82 10.07 15.63
CA PHE A 354 2.01 9.27 15.33
C PHE A 354 2.93 9.98 14.35
N ARG A 355 4.26 9.95 14.63
CA ARG A 355 5.32 10.51 13.76
C ARG A 355 5.07 11.97 13.39
N SER A 356 4.60 12.76 14.33
CA SER A 356 4.20 14.15 14.10
C SER A 356 5.17 15.18 14.71
N LEU A 357 6.17 14.74 15.46
CA LEU A 357 7.19 15.65 15.96
C LEU A 357 8.00 16.24 14.78
N GLY A 358 8.12 17.57 14.74
CA GLY A 358 8.76 18.29 13.63
C GLY A 358 7.86 18.49 12.40
N GLU A 359 6.66 17.96 12.40
CA GLU A 359 5.67 18.21 11.36
C GLU A 359 4.73 19.38 11.76
N PRO A 360 4.21 20.16 10.80
CA PRO A 360 3.39 21.35 11.10
C PRO A 360 2.20 21.06 12.03
N HIS A 361 1.54 19.92 11.86
CA HIS A 361 0.40 19.52 12.70
C HIS A 361 0.84 19.10 14.12
N GLY A 362 1.99 18.45 14.27
CA GLY A 362 2.56 18.11 15.57
C GLY A 362 2.97 19.34 16.37
N ASP A 363 3.59 20.29 15.69
CA ASP A 363 3.94 21.59 16.25
C ASP A 363 2.70 22.39 16.71
N ALA A 364 1.64 22.36 15.88
CA ALA A 364 0.36 22.98 16.22
C ALA A 364 -0.26 22.35 17.48
N LEU A 365 -0.21 21.02 17.62
CA LEU A 365 -0.69 20.32 18.81
C LEU A 365 0.09 20.69 20.06
N LEU A 366 1.42 20.80 19.97
CA LEU A 366 2.28 21.15 21.11
C LEU A 366 2.11 22.61 21.54
N ARG A 367 1.78 23.52 20.62
CA ARG A 367 1.60 24.95 20.88
C ARG A 367 0.18 25.34 21.29
N ALA A 368 -0.78 24.46 21.16
CA ALA A 368 -2.20 24.74 21.32
C ALA A 368 -2.66 24.84 22.79
N ASN A 369 -2.11 25.76 23.57
CA ASN A 369 -2.42 26.02 24.99
C ASN A 369 -3.89 26.41 25.21
N GLY A 370 -4.81 25.43 25.24
CA GLY A 370 -6.24 25.66 25.52
C GLY A 370 -7.03 26.32 24.40
N LEU A 371 -6.42 26.60 23.26
CA LEU A 371 -7.11 27.08 22.07
C LEU A 371 -7.96 25.95 21.47
N PRO A 372 -9.16 26.24 20.94
CA PRO A 372 -9.95 25.23 20.23
C PRO A 372 -9.26 24.86 18.91
N LEU A 373 -9.24 23.57 18.64
CA LEU A 373 -8.76 22.99 17.38
C LEU A 373 -9.88 22.15 16.75
N HIS A 374 -9.81 22.00 15.43
CA HIS A 374 -10.75 21.19 14.67
C HIS A 374 -10.01 20.04 13.97
#